data_008ccf4af83cd2786440f44111e5b1c8
#
_entry.id   008ccf4af83cd2786440f44111e5b1c8
#
_cell.length_a   1.000
_cell.length_b   1.000
_cell.length_c   1.000
_cell.angle_alpha   90.00
_cell.angle_beta   90.00
_cell.angle_gamma   90.00
#
_symmetry.space_group_name_H-M   'P 1'
#
loop_
_entity.id
_entity.type
_entity.pdbx_description
1 polymer ?
#
loop_
_entity_poly.entity_id
_entity_poly.type
_entity_poly.pdbx_seq_one_letter_code
_entity_poly.pdbx_strand_id
1 'polypeptide(L)'
;ACGLAAPDALFHPERPVTRGEFTVMLYRAMRAVGWLEAPQGDEKLVLADGEDLPDWAREAYLAFDRGDLGIVTFRDTGGRDSEGFPLQERLAEPGRGATRGEIIEFLYSALRRLPWYPLPEAIEWGFDRAMPVIDGSTSTYPYTKAVYGAFFSNFENHPQYPESHSKSHESYQRLIDGAADVLFAATLPSEALKAQAAEAGVQLECIPIAYDAMVFFTNAENPVLGLTQRQIQDLYVYGKYANWNQVGGPNAQLLPYRRNADSGSHALMEQYFLEGGKLSLSPNVHNVLTSYAMSSALTDVAQALRTDPAAYAIGYSVFYYYVNS
;
A
#
# COMPACT_ATOMS: atom_id res chain seq x y z
N ALA A 1 -26.53 29.33 8.88
CA ALA A 1 -26.85 27.95 8.49
C ALA A 1 -26.12 27.65 7.18
N CYS A 2 -25.38 26.54 7.11
CA CYS A 2 -24.56 26.19 5.94
C CYS A 2 -25.36 25.71 4.70
N GLY A 3 -26.71 25.74 4.73
CA GLY A 3 -27.55 25.29 3.61
C GLY A 3 -27.52 23.77 3.34
N LEU A 4 -26.95 22.97 4.25
CA LEU A 4 -26.80 21.52 4.06
C LEU A 4 -28.14 20.77 4.14
N ALA A 5 -29.04 21.24 4.98
CA ALA A 5 -30.39 20.70 5.10
C ALA A 5 -31.42 21.70 4.60
N ALA A 6 -32.59 21.20 4.19
CA ALA A 6 -33.70 22.08 3.87
C ALA A 6 -34.17 22.83 5.12
N PRO A 7 -34.67 24.09 4.97
CA PRO A 7 -35.30 24.79 6.07
C PRO A 7 -36.51 24.00 6.55
N ASP A 8 -36.56 23.64 7.81
CA ASP A 8 -37.74 23.06 8.45
C ASP A 8 -38.06 23.88 9.72
N ALA A 9 -39.32 23.93 10.09
CA ALA A 9 -39.74 24.58 11.31
C ALA A 9 -39.36 23.83 12.57
N LEU A 10 -39.11 22.51 12.46
CA LEU A 10 -38.77 21.63 13.54
C LEU A 10 -37.53 20.78 13.19
N PHE A 11 -36.60 20.66 14.12
CA PHE A 11 -35.49 19.73 14.05
C PHE A 11 -35.93 18.39 14.67
N HIS A 12 -35.82 17.31 13.90
CA HIS A 12 -36.21 15.97 14.29
C HIS A 12 -34.98 15.05 14.50
N PRO A 13 -34.25 15.16 15.62
CA PRO A 13 -33.00 14.45 15.82
C PRO A 13 -33.14 12.92 15.87
N GLU A 14 -34.32 12.43 16.24
CA GLU A 14 -34.60 11.00 16.36
C GLU A 14 -35.08 10.37 15.04
N ARG A 15 -35.35 11.16 14.03
CA ARG A 15 -35.79 10.65 12.73
C ARG A 15 -34.57 10.09 11.96
N PRO A 16 -34.62 8.82 11.49
CA PRO A 16 -33.58 8.29 10.64
C PRO A 16 -33.44 9.12 9.35
N VAL A 17 -32.20 9.39 8.95
CA VAL A 17 -31.92 10.02 7.65
C VAL A 17 -32.07 8.99 6.53
N THR A 18 -32.71 9.38 5.43
CA THR A 18 -32.79 8.51 4.26
C THR A 18 -31.52 8.62 3.40
N ARG A 19 -31.32 7.64 2.51
CA ARG A 19 -30.20 7.64 1.56
C ARG A 19 -30.22 8.90 0.70
N GLY A 20 -31.39 9.28 0.17
CA GLY A 20 -31.56 10.51 -0.62
C GLY A 20 -31.21 11.77 0.16
N GLU A 21 -31.71 11.90 1.39
CA GLU A 21 -31.41 13.04 2.26
C GLU A 21 -29.90 13.15 2.55
N PHE A 22 -29.27 12.03 2.92
CA PHE A 22 -27.83 12.00 3.20
C PHE A 22 -27.01 12.33 1.94
N THR A 23 -27.37 11.77 0.78
CA THR A 23 -26.73 12.06 -0.51
C THR A 23 -26.77 13.55 -0.84
N VAL A 24 -27.93 14.19 -0.66
CA VAL A 24 -28.08 15.64 -0.91
C VAL A 24 -27.31 16.49 0.10
N MET A 25 -27.31 16.10 1.37
CA MET A 25 -26.50 16.79 2.40
C MET A 25 -25.01 16.73 2.07
N LEU A 26 -24.50 15.56 1.70
CA LEU A 26 -23.10 15.37 1.31
C LEU A 26 -22.76 16.18 0.04
N TYR A 27 -23.62 16.12 -0.98
CA TYR A 27 -23.48 16.91 -2.20
C TYR A 27 -23.38 18.42 -1.92
N ARG A 28 -24.30 18.96 -1.10
CA ARG A 28 -24.29 20.37 -0.71
C ARG A 28 -23.05 20.74 0.07
N ALA A 29 -22.59 19.87 0.98
CA ALA A 29 -21.36 20.08 1.74
C ALA A 29 -20.16 20.18 0.80
N MET A 30 -20.02 19.23 -0.13
CA MET A 30 -18.89 19.21 -1.08
C MET A 30 -18.92 20.41 -2.03
N ARG A 31 -20.11 20.84 -2.49
CA ARG A 31 -20.25 22.06 -3.28
C ARG A 31 -19.88 23.33 -2.51
N ALA A 32 -20.29 23.42 -1.27
CA ALA A 32 -20.05 24.61 -0.44
C ALA A 32 -18.54 24.88 -0.21
N VAL A 33 -17.72 23.83 -0.27
CA VAL A 33 -16.25 23.92 -0.14
C VAL A 33 -15.52 23.85 -1.49
N GLY A 34 -16.25 23.86 -2.62
CA GLY A 34 -15.66 23.85 -3.96
C GLY A 34 -15.09 22.50 -4.43
N TRP A 35 -15.46 21.42 -3.79
CA TRP A 35 -14.92 20.07 -4.08
C TRP A 35 -15.71 19.32 -5.16
N LEU A 36 -16.91 19.80 -5.48
CA LEU A 36 -17.77 19.18 -6.49
C LEU A 36 -18.48 20.28 -7.27
N GLU A 37 -18.49 20.15 -8.59
CA GLU A 37 -19.22 21.04 -9.45
C GLU A 37 -20.65 20.53 -9.72
N ALA A 38 -21.55 21.43 -10.06
CA ALA A 38 -22.88 21.03 -10.50
C ALA A 38 -22.80 20.23 -11.81
N PRO A 39 -23.64 19.21 -12.00
CA PRO A 39 -23.75 18.54 -13.29
C PRO A 39 -24.10 19.54 -14.38
N GLN A 40 -23.46 19.45 -15.54
CA GLN A 40 -23.72 20.30 -16.68
C GLN A 40 -24.34 19.46 -17.83
N GLY A 41 -25.38 19.98 -18.48
CA GLY A 41 -26.01 19.39 -19.66
C GLY A 41 -27.13 18.38 -19.38
N ASP A 42 -27.59 17.72 -20.45
CA ASP A 42 -28.74 16.78 -20.44
C ASP A 42 -28.32 15.35 -20.03
N GLU A 43 -27.49 15.21 -19.04
CA GLU A 43 -27.05 13.90 -18.61
C GLU A 43 -28.20 13.10 -17.97
N LYS A 44 -28.25 11.83 -18.35
CA LYS A 44 -29.26 10.91 -17.84
C LYS A 44 -28.65 9.95 -16.85
N LEU A 45 -29.22 9.94 -15.67
CA LEU A 45 -28.89 8.94 -14.65
C LEU A 45 -29.65 7.65 -15.01
N VAL A 46 -28.89 6.56 -15.21
CA VAL A 46 -29.43 5.24 -15.53
C VAL A 46 -29.55 4.42 -14.26
N LEU A 47 -30.73 4.40 -13.66
CA LEU A 47 -31.07 3.63 -12.47
C LEU A 47 -32.38 2.86 -12.71
N ALA A 48 -32.44 1.65 -12.14
CA ALA A 48 -33.64 0.81 -12.26
C ALA A 48 -34.87 1.42 -11.52
N ASP A 49 -34.62 2.22 -10.48
CA ASP A 49 -35.58 2.96 -9.70
C ASP A 49 -35.52 4.48 -9.96
N GLY A 50 -35.04 4.89 -11.13
CA GLY A 50 -34.82 6.30 -11.46
C GLY A 50 -36.11 7.13 -11.54
N GLU A 51 -37.25 6.49 -11.75
CA GLU A 51 -38.58 7.15 -11.71
C GLU A 51 -39.00 7.51 -10.27
N ASP A 52 -38.52 6.73 -9.28
CA ASP A 52 -38.80 6.98 -7.86
C ASP A 52 -37.86 8.04 -7.26
N LEU A 53 -36.89 8.53 -8.04
CA LEU A 53 -35.92 9.50 -7.56
C LEU A 53 -36.57 10.91 -7.52
N PRO A 54 -36.71 11.50 -6.32
CA PRO A 54 -37.30 12.84 -6.19
C PRO A 54 -36.47 13.89 -6.91
N ASP A 55 -37.14 14.91 -7.48
CA ASP A 55 -36.46 16.00 -8.19
C ASP A 55 -35.37 16.69 -7.35
N TRP A 56 -35.64 16.87 -6.04
CA TRP A 56 -34.67 17.51 -5.12
C TRP A 56 -33.42 16.71 -4.89
N ALA A 57 -33.39 15.40 -5.19
CA ALA A 57 -32.22 14.53 -5.04
C ALA A 57 -31.49 14.30 -6.37
N ARG A 58 -32.15 14.50 -7.50
CA ARG A 58 -31.66 14.15 -8.84
C ARG A 58 -30.30 14.75 -9.16
N GLU A 59 -30.11 16.04 -8.87
CA GLU A 59 -28.83 16.73 -9.11
C GLU A 59 -27.67 16.09 -8.32
N ALA A 60 -27.91 15.73 -7.06
CA ALA A 60 -26.91 15.11 -6.21
C ALA A 60 -26.50 13.72 -6.72
N TYR A 61 -27.48 12.89 -7.11
CA TYR A 61 -27.21 11.57 -7.66
C TYR A 61 -26.46 11.65 -9.00
N LEU A 62 -26.82 12.60 -9.87
CA LEU A 62 -26.07 12.84 -11.13
C LEU A 62 -24.63 13.25 -10.87
N ALA A 63 -24.40 14.17 -9.92
CA ALA A 63 -23.07 14.63 -9.58
C ALA A 63 -22.17 13.51 -9.05
N PHE A 64 -22.72 12.63 -8.23
CA PHE A 64 -21.99 11.50 -7.66
C PHE A 64 -21.84 10.34 -8.67
N ASP A 65 -22.77 10.13 -9.57
CA ASP A 65 -22.66 9.12 -10.62
C ASP A 65 -21.47 9.39 -11.54
N ARG A 66 -21.27 10.65 -11.93
CA ARG A 66 -20.07 11.10 -12.69
C ARG A 66 -18.78 10.80 -11.96
N GLY A 67 -18.82 10.87 -10.66
CA GLY A 67 -17.69 10.63 -9.80
C GLY A 67 -17.50 9.17 -9.36
N ASP A 68 -18.41 8.24 -9.68
CA ASP A 68 -18.38 6.83 -9.21
C ASP A 68 -18.25 6.73 -7.67
N LEU A 69 -19.04 7.51 -6.93
CA LEU A 69 -18.93 7.65 -5.46
C LEU A 69 -19.70 6.59 -4.67
N GLY A 70 -20.11 5.49 -5.31
CA GLY A 70 -20.66 4.35 -4.60
C GLY A 70 -22.01 4.58 -3.89
N ILE A 71 -22.72 5.66 -4.21
CA ILE A 71 -24.03 5.99 -3.60
C ILE A 71 -25.19 5.12 -4.10
N VAL A 72 -24.96 4.34 -5.12
CA VAL A 72 -25.92 3.39 -5.67
C VAL A 72 -25.69 2.00 -5.09
N THR A 73 -26.78 1.23 -4.93
CA THR A 73 -26.70 -0.19 -4.61
C THR A 73 -26.86 -1.01 -5.88
N PHE A 74 -26.39 -2.26 -5.83
CA PHE A 74 -26.47 -3.21 -6.92
C PHE A 74 -27.39 -4.35 -6.51
N ARG A 75 -28.37 -4.68 -7.38
CA ARG A 75 -29.26 -5.82 -7.21
C ARG A 75 -29.00 -6.84 -8.31
N ASP A 76 -28.73 -8.09 -7.94
CA ASP A 76 -28.65 -9.19 -8.90
C ASP A 76 -30.02 -9.43 -9.54
N THR A 77 -30.07 -9.42 -10.87
CA THR A 77 -31.31 -9.67 -11.63
C THR A 77 -31.61 -11.15 -11.80
N GLY A 78 -30.71 -12.03 -11.38
CA GLY A 78 -30.75 -13.48 -11.64
C GLY A 78 -30.30 -13.86 -13.04
N GLY A 79 -30.02 -12.89 -13.93
CA GLY A 79 -29.43 -13.11 -15.25
C GLY A 79 -27.90 -13.17 -15.21
N ARG A 80 -27.33 -13.62 -16.33
CA ARG A 80 -25.87 -13.60 -16.51
C ARG A 80 -25.54 -13.03 -17.88
N ASP A 81 -24.38 -12.38 -17.99
CA ASP A 81 -23.85 -11.90 -19.26
C ASP A 81 -23.24 -13.03 -20.09
N SER A 82 -22.68 -12.70 -21.26
CA SER A 82 -22.04 -13.65 -22.18
C SER A 82 -20.80 -14.34 -21.61
N GLU A 83 -20.20 -13.77 -20.56
CA GLU A 83 -19.01 -14.28 -19.86
C GLU A 83 -19.37 -15.02 -18.56
N GLY A 84 -20.66 -15.07 -18.20
CA GLY A 84 -21.19 -15.78 -17.04
C GLY A 84 -21.24 -14.95 -15.76
N PHE A 85 -20.93 -13.66 -15.79
CA PHE A 85 -21.05 -12.77 -14.63
C PHE A 85 -22.52 -12.40 -14.34
N PRO A 86 -22.90 -12.21 -13.06
CA PRO A 86 -24.23 -11.78 -12.70
C PRO A 86 -24.58 -10.42 -13.31
N LEU A 87 -25.73 -10.33 -13.97
CA LEU A 87 -26.27 -9.04 -14.39
C LEU A 87 -26.84 -8.30 -13.19
N GLN A 88 -26.40 -7.06 -13.01
CA GLN A 88 -26.77 -6.24 -11.87
C GLN A 88 -27.52 -4.99 -12.33
N GLU A 89 -28.56 -4.61 -11.59
CA GLU A 89 -29.23 -3.33 -11.71
C GLU A 89 -28.67 -2.35 -10.68
N ARG A 90 -28.58 -1.07 -11.07
CA ARG A 90 -28.20 0.03 -10.20
C ARG A 90 -29.43 0.67 -9.60
N LEU A 91 -29.46 0.89 -8.29
CA LEU A 91 -30.58 1.43 -7.54
C LEU A 91 -30.15 2.62 -6.68
N ALA A 92 -30.96 3.68 -6.65
CA ALA A 92 -30.77 4.83 -5.76
C ALA A 92 -31.32 4.56 -4.36
N GLU A 93 -32.49 3.94 -4.27
CA GLU A 93 -33.27 3.69 -3.06
C GLU A 93 -33.41 4.96 -2.17
N PRO A 94 -33.85 6.11 -2.70
CA PRO A 94 -33.74 7.40 -2.03
C PRO A 94 -34.58 7.50 -0.77
N GLY A 95 -35.68 6.76 -0.68
CA GLY A 95 -36.58 6.72 0.48
C GLY A 95 -36.17 5.75 1.57
N ARG A 96 -35.21 4.86 1.31
CA ARG A 96 -34.73 3.88 2.30
C ARG A 96 -33.87 4.57 3.35
N GLY A 97 -34.03 4.18 4.63
CA GLY A 97 -33.15 4.67 5.69
C GLY A 97 -31.68 4.33 5.40
N ALA A 98 -30.80 5.29 5.54
CA ALA A 98 -29.37 5.08 5.41
C ALA A 98 -28.82 4.32 6.63
N THR A 99 -28.04 3.26 6.40
CA THR A 99 -27.34 2.56 7.46
C THR A 99 -26.04 3.29 7.86
N ARG A 100 -25.56 3.04 9.07
CA ARG A 100 -24.25 3.59 9.52
C ARG A 100 -23.11 3.16 8.61
N GLY A 101 -23.13 1.91 8.13
CA GLY A 101 -22.13 1.38 7.20
C GLY A 101 -22.12 2.16 5.89
N GLU A 102 -23.28 2.36 5.28
CA GLU A 102 -23.41 3.14 4.03
C GLU A 102 -22.95 4.59 4.20
N ILE A 103 -23.31 5.24 5.31
CA ILE A 103 -22.86 6.60 5.59
C ILE A 103 -21.34 6.66 5.67
N ILE A 104 -20.71 5.72 6.37
CA ILE A 104 -19.24 5.65 6.49
C ILE A 104 -18.61 5.39 5.11
N GLU A 105 -19.16 4.47 4.32
CA GLU A 105 -18.67 4.14 2.98
C GLU A 105 -18.77 5.35 2.04
N PHE A 106 -19.90 6.05 2.04
CA PHE A 106 -20.09 7.25 1.23
C PHE A 106 -19.14 8.38 1.64
N LEU A 107 -18.99 8.62 2.95
CA LEU A 107 -18.04 9.62 3.44
C LEU A 107 -16.60 9.25 3.08
N TYR A 108 -16.21 8.00 3.25
CA TYR A 108 -14.88 7.52 2.90
C TYR A 108 -14.61 7.66 1.40
N SER A 109 -15.55 7.24 0.55
CA SER A 109 -15.45 7.37 -0.91
C SER A 109 -15.35 8.83 -1.35
N ALA A 110 -16.13 9.73 -0.71
CA ALA A 110 -16.08 11.16 -0.96
C ALA A 110 -14.72 11.75 -0.52
N LEU A 111 -14.28 11.45 0.69
CA LEU A 111 -13.03 11.98 1.25
C LEU A 111 -11.80 11.59 0.43
N ARG A 112 -11.76 10.37 -0.12
CA ARG A 112 -10.65 9.92 -0.98
C ARG A 112 -10.53 10.68 -2.29
N ARG A 113 -11.57 11.37 -2.73
CA ARG A 113 -11.60 12.12 -3.99
C ARG A 113 -11.43 13.61 -3.82
N LEU A 114 -11.24 14.08 -2.57
CA LEU A 114 -10.93 15.47 -2.33
C LEU A 114 -9.58 15.81 -2.98
N PRO A 115 -9.47 17.01 -3.57
CA PRO A 115 -8.17 17.50 -3.98
C PRO A 115 -7.25 17.55 -2.76
N TRP A 116 -5.97 17.35 -3.01
CA TRP A 116 -4.96 17.61 -1.99
C TRP A 116 -4.92 19.10 -1.66
N TYR A 117 -4.56 19.43 -0.44
CA TYR A 117 -4.25 20.80 -0.07
C TYR A 117 -3.13 20.84 0.98
N PRO A 118 -2.29 21.90 0.96
CA PRO A 118 -1.18 22.02 1.89
C PRO A 118 -1.69 22.29 3.30
N LEU A 119 -1.08 21.64 4.28
CA LEU A 119 -1.24 21.95 5.69
C LEU A 119 -0.37 23.16 6.07
N PRO A 120 -0.59 23.82 7.22
CA PRO A 120 0.19 24.99 7.64
C PRO A 120 1.71 24.75 7.60
N GLU A 121 2.17 23.58 7.98
CA GLU A 121 3.57 23.18 7.98
C GLU A 121 4.17 23.14 6.55
N ALA A 122 3.38 22.68 5.57
CA ALA A 122 3.83 22.69 4.17
C ALA A 122 4.03 24.13 3.66
N ILE A 123 3.14 25.04 4.04
CA ILE A 123 3.21 26.45 3.66
C ILE A 123 4.41 27.13 4.34
N GLU A 124 4.63 26.85 5.64
CA GLU A 124 5.75 27.38 6.41
C GLU A 124 7.10 26.97 5.79
N TRP A 125 7.22 25.72 5.31
CA TRP A 125 8.45 25.19 4.73
C TRP A 125 8.55 25.42 3.22
N GLY A 126 7.52 25.97 2.58
CA GLY A 126 7.48 26.25 1.14
C GLY A 126 7.19 25.02 0.28
N PHE A 127 6.79 23.90 0.88
CA PHE A 127 6.49 22.67 0.17
C PHE A 127 5.16 22.73 -0.61
N ASP A 128 4.31 23.71 -0.30
CA ASP A 128 3.14 24.06 -1.10
C ASP A 128 3.47 24.50 -2.52
N ARG A 129 4.72 24.99 -2.74
CA ARG A 129 5.22 25.49 -4.03
C ARG A 129 6.19 24.52 -4.70
N ALA A 130 7.02 23.84 -3.91
CA ALA A 130 8.06 22.95 -4.42
C ALA A 130 8.32 21.83 -3.40
N MET A 131 7.54 20.75 -3.50
CA MET A 131 7.81 19.54 -2.74
C MET A 131 8.97 18.78 -3.37
N PRO A 132 9.99 18.36 -2.60
CA PRO A 132 11.06 17.52 -3.13
C PRO A 132 10.52 16.20 -3.69
N VAL A 133 11.11 15.74 -4.78
CA VAL A 133 10.82 14.42 -5.34
C VAL A 133 11.46 13.36 -4.44
N ILE A 134 10.64 12.56 -3.80
CA ILE A 134 11.06 11.53 -2.84
C ILE A 134 11.01 10.16 -3.50
N ASP A 135 12.07 9.37 -3.31
CA ASP A 135 12.15 7.97 -3.74
C ASP A 135 12.85 7.13 -2.64
N GLY A 136 13.18 5.88 -2.89
CA GLY A 136 13.90 5.05 -1.93
C GLY A 136 13.78 3.55 -2.10
N SER A 137 14.09 2.84 -1.04
CA SER A 137 13.90 1.40 -0.95
C SER A 137 12.40 1.06 -0.82
N THR A 138 11.97 -0.10 -1.29
CA THR A 138 10.57 -0.52 -1.18
C THR A 138 10.10 -0.57 0.28
N SER A 139 10.96 -1.00 1.21
CA SER A 139 10.64 -1.09 2.64
C SER A 139 10.50 0.27 3.33
N THR A 140 11.02 1.34 2.75
CA THR A 140 10.98 2.69 3.33
C THR A 140 9.85 3.54 2.78
N TYR A 141 9.03 3.02 1.85
CA TYR A 141 7.87 3.73 1.33
C TYR A 141 6.91 4.28 2.40
N PRO A 142 6.68 3.61 3.55
CA PRO A 142 5.88 4.17 4.63
C PRO A 142 6.39 5.51 5.19
N TYR A 143 7.69 5.78 5.13
CA TYR A 143 8.24 7.10 5.52
C TYR A 143 7.80 8.19 4.55
N THR A 144 7.83 7.93 3.25
CA THR A 144 7.31 8.88 2.25
C THR A 144 5.83 9.15 2.46
N LYS A 145 5.04 8.10 2.71
CA LYS A 145 3.63 8.25 3.07
C LYS A 145 3.42 9.13 4.30
N ALA A 146 4.23 8.93 5.34
CA ALA A 146 4.16 9.72 6.57
C ALA A 146 4.55 11.19 6.34
N VAL A 147 5.60 11.45 5.54
CA VAL A 147 6.03 12.81 5.18
C VAL A 147 4.92 13.53 4.41
N TYR A 148 4.37 12.92 3.37
CA TYR A 148 3.27 13.53 2.63
C TYR A 148 2.05 13.78 3.51
N GLY A 149 1.69 12.83 4.39
CA GLY A 149 0.58 12.98 5.34
C GLY A 149 0.79 14.04 6.41
N ALA A 150 2.05 14.39 6.72
CA ALA A 150 2.38 15.49 7.63
C ALA A 150 2.25 16.87 6.98
N PHE A 151 2.40 16.97 5.66
CA PHE A 151 2.41 18.22 4.94
C PHE A 151 1.15 18.48 4.09
N PHE A 152 0.43 17.43 3.71
CA PHE A 152 -0.72 17.56 2.83
C PHE A 152 -1.90 16.74 3.32
N SER A 153 -3.08 17.35 3.29
CA SER A 153 -4.33 16.60 3.38
C SER A 153 -4.65 15.97 2.04
N ASN A 154 -5.22 14.76 2.06
CA ASN A 154 -5.49 13.96 0.85
C ASN A 154 -4.27 13.83 -0.07
N PHE A 155 -3.12 13.67 0.53
CA PHE A 155 -1.82 13.62 -0.14
C PHE A 155 -1.72 12.53 -1.22
N GLU A 156 -2.53 11.48 -1.14
CA GLU A 156 -2.59 10.43 -2.17
C GLU A 156 -3.02 10.99 -3.54
N ASN A 157 -3.67 12.15 -3.57
CA ASN A 157 -4.04 12.89 -4.78
C ASN A 157 -3.01 13.95 -5.19
N HIS A 158 -1.91 14.08 -4.46
CA HIS A 158 -0.85 15.04 -4.80
C HIS A 158 -0.08 14.57 -6.04
N PRO A 159 0.13 15.43 -7.07
CA PRO A 159 0.70 15.02 -8.37
C PRO A 159 2.12 14.47 -8.28
N GLN A 160 2.87 14.82 -7.24
CA GLN A 160 4.24 14.32 -7.01
C GLN A 160 4.28 13.17 -5.99
N TYR A 161 3.13 12.75 -5.44
CA TYR A 161 3.11 11.61 -4.53
C TYR A 161 3.42 10.33 -5.29
N PRO A 162 4.50 9.60 -4.95
CA PRO A 162 4.86 8.40 -5.66
C PRO A 162 3.93 7.24 -5.29
N GLU A 163 3.50 6.44 -6.25
CA GLU A 163 2.73 5.22 -6.00
C GLU A 163 3.56 4.13 -5.32
N SER A 164 4.87 4.15 -5.55
CA SER A 164 5.85 3.21 -4.98
C SER A 164 7.25 3.77 -5.07
N HIS A 165 8.20 3.19 -4.34
CA HIS A 165 9.62 3.45 -4.50
C HIS A 165 10.25 2.59 -5.60
N SER A 166 11.26 3.12 -6.28
CA SER A 166 11.97 2.48 -7.40
C SER A 166 12.87 1.31 -6.98
N LYS A 167 12.98 1.00 -5.70
CA LYS A 167 13.94 0.08 -5.05
C LYS A 167 15.31 0.73 -4.81
N SER A 168 16.13 0.08 -3.95
CA SER A 168 17.35 0.68 -3.42
C SER A 168 18.35 1.10 -4.51
N HIS A 169 18.65 0.24 -5.48
CA HIS A 169 19.64 0.57 -6.53
C HIS A 169 19.13 1.66 -7.47
N GLU A 170 17.94 1.49 -8.00
CA GLU A 170 17.31 2.40 -8.94
C GLU A 170 17.07 3.79 -8.35
N SER A 171 16.67 3.87 -7.08
CA SER A 171 16.46 5.18 -6.44
C SER A 171 17.76 5.97 -6.31
N TYR A 172 18.90 5.34 -6.02
CA TYR A 172 20.20 6.01 -6.06
C TYR A 172 20.57 6.51 -7.46
N GLN A 173 20.29 5.71 -8.49
CA GLN A 173 20.52 6.13 -9.86
C GLN A 173 19.69 7.38 -10.21
N ARG A 174 18.40 7.37 -9.86
CA ARG A 174 17.50 8.51 -10.06
C ARG A 174 17.95 9.78 -9.32
N LEU A 175 18.52 9.62 -8.11
CA LEU A 175 19.12 10.75 -7.38
C LEU A 175 20.35 11.32 -8.10
N ILE A 176 21.22 10.44 -8.58
CA ILE A 176 22.43 10.83 -9.36
C ILE A 176 22.03 11.54 -10.65
N ASP A 177 20.98 11.08 -11.32
CA ASP A 177 20.48 11.64 -12.58
C ASP A 177 19.62 12.91 -12.36
N GLY A 178 19.37 13.33 -11.11
CA GLY A 178 18.55 14.50 -10.78
C GLY A 178 17.04 14.26 -10.96
N ALA A 179 16.60 13.01 -11.04
CA ALA A 179 15.19 12.62 -11.13
C ALA A 179 14.55 12.37 -9.75
N ALA A 180 15.33 12.46 -8.68
CA ALA A 180 14.88 12.48 -7.29
C ALA A 180 15.76 13.45 -6.51
N ASP A 181 15.21 14.07 -5.46
CA ASP A 181 15.90 15.04 -4.61
C ASP A 181 16.29 14.43 -3.26
N VAL A 182 15.47 13.51 -2.74
CA VAL A 182 15.65 12.88 -1.42
C VAL A 182 15.33 11.39 -1.52
N LEU A 183 16.15 10.58 -0.85
CA LEU A 183 15.90 9.14 -0.73
C LEU A 183 15.68 8.72 0.71
N PHE A 184 14.66 7.92 0.93
CA PHE A 184 14.58 7.05 2.10
C PHE A 184 15.15 5.69 1.72
N ALA A 185 16.42 5.45 2.03
CA ALA A 185 17.12 4.24 1.65
C ALA A 185 17.36 3.31 2.86
N ALA A 186 17.08 2.03 2.71
CA ALA A 186 17.35 1.02 3.73
C ALA A 186 18.84 0.60 3.80
N THR A 187 19.60 0.93 2.74
CA THR A 187 21.03 0.58 2.64
C THR A 187 21.83 1.78 2.18
N LEU A 188 23.08 1.86 2.59
CA LEU A 188 24.03 2.82 2.05
C LEU A 188 24.30 2.55 0.56
N PRO A 189 24.72 3.58 -0.22
CA PRO A 189 25.08 3.39 -1.62
C PRO A 189 26.32 2.47 -1.72
N SER A 190 26.29 1.59 -2.73
CA SER A 190 27.46 0.75 -3.03
C SER A 190 28.65 1.58 -3.52
N GLU A 191 29.86 1.03 -3.48
CA GLU A 191 31.05 1.72 -3.99
C GLU A 191 30.90 2.09 -5.48
N ALA A 192 30.20 1.26 -6.26
CA ALA A 192 29.90 1.57 -7.65
C ALA A 192 29.00 2.80 -7.80
N LEU A 193 27.94 2.91 -6.98
CA LEU A 193 27.06 4.09 -6.97
C LEU A 193 27.76 5.35 -6.49
N LYS A 194 28.65 5.24 -5.50
CA LYS A 194 29.49 6.36 -5.05
C LYS A 194 30.43 6.84 -6.15
N ALA A 195 31.03 5.92 -6.90
CA ALA A 195 31.89 6.25 -8.03
C ALA A 195 31.10 6.95 -9.14
N GLN A 196 29.90 6.45 -9.49
CA GLN A 196 29.02 7.08 -10.46
C GLN A 196 28.58 8.49 -10.03
N ALA A 197 28.21 8.67 -8.76
CA ALA A 197 27.86 9.97 -8.22
C ALA A 197 29.03 10.97 -8.35
N ALA A 198 30.25 10.54 -7.98
CA ALA A 198 31.45 11.35 -8.10
C ALA A 198 31.74 11.73 -9.57
N GLU A 199 31.61 10.78 -10.50
CA GLU A 199 31.77 11.03 -11.93
C GLU A 199 30.71 12.03 -12.47
N ALA A 200 29.48 11.95 -11.99
CA ALA A 200 28.40 12.87 -12.30
C ALA A 200 28.53 14.22 -11.58
N GLY A 201 29.52 14.40 -10.69
CA GLY A 201 29.68 15.59 -9.86
C GLY A 201 28.62 15.74 -8.75
N VAL A 202 27.93 14.67 -8.41
CA VAL A 202 26.91 14.65 -7.35
C VAL A 202 27.54 14.21 -6.04
N GLN A 203 27.38 15.04 -4.99
CA GLN A 203 27.80 14.69 -3.63
C GLN A 203 26.63 14.06 -2.87
N LEU A 204 26.77 12.78 -2.54
CA LEU A 204 25.78 12.08 -1.72
C LEU A 204 26.03 12.35 -0.24
N GLU A 205 25.01 12.85 0.44
CA GLU A 205 24.99 12.95 1.91
C GLU A 205 24.04 11.90 2.47
N CYS A 206 24.54 11.08 3.43
CA CYS A 206 23.76 10.02 4.06
C CYS A 206 23.52 10.35 5.52
N ILE A 207 22.27 10.61 5.89
CA ILE A 207 21.88 10.96 7.26
C ILE A 207 21.10 9.79 7.86
N PRO A 208 21.58 9.12 8.92
CA PRO A 208 20.84 8.06 9.58
C PRO A 208 19.65 8.65 10.35
N ILE A 209 18.44 8.15 10.05
CA ILE A 209 17.20 8.64 10.64
C ILE A 209 16.48 7.59 11.50
N ALA A 210 16.74 6.30 11.27
CA ALA A 210 16.13 5.20 12.01
C ALA A 210 17.00 3.95 11.93
N TYR A 211 16.70 2.97 12.80
CA TYR A 211 17.21 1.62 12.69
C TYR A 211 16.20 0.74 11.95
N ASP A 212 16.70 -0.10 11.06
CA ASP A 212 15.91 -1.20 10.48
C ASP A 212 16.51 -2.52 10.95
N ALA A 213 15.75 -3.60 10.88
CA ALA A 213 16.18 -4.93 11.25
C ALA A 213 15.93 -5.92 10.12
N MET A 214 16.95 -6.72 9.81
CA MET A 214 16.78 -7.90 9.00
C MET A 214 16.43 -9.07 9.92
N VAL A 215 15.36 -9.78 9.59
CA VAL A 215 14.88 -10.92 10.35
C VAL A 215 14.97 -12.19 9.51
N PHE A 216 15.30 -13.29 10.17
CA PHE A 216 15.18 -14.64 9.61
C PHE A 216 13.95 -15.29 10.26
N PHE A 217 13.15 -15.96 9.47
CA PHE A 217 11.93 -16.64 9.93
C PHE A 217 11.82 -18.01 9.32
N THR A 218 11.16 -18.90 10.04
CA THR A 218 10.96 -20.30 9.69
C THR A 218 9.53 -20.70 10.04
N ASN A 219 9.13 -21.91 9.69
CA ASN A 219 7.82 -22.45 10.04
C ASN A 219 7.61 -22.48 11.56
N ALA A 220 6.38 -22.22 12.02
CA ALA A 220 6.05 -22.10 13.43
C ALA A 220 6.32 -23.37 14.25
N GLU A 221 6.23 -24.53 13.61
CA GLU A 221 6.50 -25.82 14.22
C GLU A 221 8.00 -26.13 14.40
N ASN A 222 8.89 -25.33 13.80
CA ASN A 222 10.33 -25.49 13.97
C ASN A 222 10.76 -24.95 15.34
N PRO A 223 11.31 -25.78 16.23
CA PRO A 223 11.69 -25.35 17.57
C PRO A 223 12.98 -24.51 17.62
N VAL A 224 13.67 -24.30 16.50
CA VAL A 224 14.91 -23.52 16.44
C VAL A 224 14.58 -22.04 16.53
N LEU A 225 14.95 -21.40 17.64
CA LEU A 225 14.64 -19.99 17.93
C LEU A 225 15.67 -19.00 17.37
N GLY A 226 16.80 -19.47 16.86
CA GLY A 226 17.81 -18.58 16.29
C GLY A 226 19.00 -19.33 15.72
N LEU A 227 19.68 -18.68 14.79
CA LEU A 227 20.95 -19.12 14.21
C LEU A 227 21.99 -18.03 14.41
N THR A 228 23.24 -18.43 14.60
CA THR A 228 24.35 -17.48 14.64
C THR A 228 24.62 -16.92 13.24
N GLN A 229 25.22 -15.73 13.16
CA GLN A 229 25.64 -15.15 11.87
C GLN A 229 26.49 -16.13 11.05
N ARG A 230 27.40 -16.86 11.71
CA ARG A 230 28.23 -17.87 11.06
C ARG A 230 27.39 -19.02 10.49
N GLN A 231 26.37 -19.49 11.20
CA GLN A 231 25.48 -20.53 10.70
C GLN A 231 24.65 -20.05 9.51
N ILE A 232 24.18 -18.79 9.52
CA ILE A 232 23.50 -18.18 8.38
C ILE A 232 24.44 -18.12 7.16
N GLN A 233 25.67 -17.68 7.35
CA GLN A 233 26.67 -17.64 6.27
C GLN A 233 26.98 -19.06 5.75
N ASP A 234 27.21 -20.02 6.64
CA ASP A 234 27.48 -21.41 6.29
C ASP A 234 26.30 -22.05 5.53
N LEU A 235 25.06 -21.69 5.87
CA LEU A 235 23.86 -22.15 5.19
C LEU A 235 23.73 -21.52 3.80
N TYR A 236 23.69 -20.20 3.74
CA TYR A 236 23.32 -19.48 2.52
C TYR A 236 24.45 -19.39 1.49
N VAL A 237 25.69 -19.27 1.93
CA VAL A 237 26.86 -19.12 1.06
C VAL A 237 27.46 -20.46 0.71
N TYR A 238 27.75 -21.28 1.71
CA TYR A 238 28.48 -22.53 1.53
C TYR A 238 27.60 -23.76 1.41
N GLY A 239 26.28 -23.63 1.65
CA GLY A 239 25.33 -24.75 1.55
C GLY A 239 25.66 -25.92 2.47
N LYS A 240 26.27 -25.64 3.63
CA LYS A 240 26.80 -26.67 4.54
C LYS A 240 25.71 -27.49 5.23
N TYR A 241 24.51 -26.92 5.37
CA TYR A 241 23.44 -27.55 6.12
C TYR A 241 22.30 -27.93 5.20
N ALA A 242 21.90 -29.19 5.26
CA ALA A 242 20.73 -29.74 4.54
C ALA A 242 19.63 -30.24 5.49
N ASN A 243 19.92 -30.30 6.79
CA ASN A 243 19.02 -30.79 7.82
C ASN A 243 19.12 -29.92 9.07
N TRP A 244 17.99 -29.62 9.71
CA TRP A 244 17.92 -28.79 10.92
C TRP A 244 18.66 -29.37 12.12
N ASN A 245 18.83 -30.70 12.19
CA ASN A 245 19.62 -31.33 13.28
C ASN A 245 21.10 -30.91 13.27
N GLN A 246 21.61 -30.43 12.15
CA GLN A 246 22.99 -29.93 12.03
C GLN A 246 23.19 -28.55 12.71
N VAL A 247 22.07 -27.87 13.01
CA VAL A 247 22.07 -26.57 13.68
C VAL A 247 21.26 -26.59 14.99
N GLY A 248 21.07 -27.75 15.58
CA GLY A 248 20.42 -27.93 16.88
C GLY A 248 18.90 -28.10 16.82
N GLY A 249 18.33 -28.30 15.65
CA GLY A 249 16.91 -28.54 15.43
C GLY A 249 16.54 -30.03 15.32
N PRO A 250 15.29 -30.32 14.92
CA PRO A 250 14.81 -31.69 14.72
C PRO A 250 15.44 -32.32 13.47
N ASN A 251 15.24 -33.63 13.31
CA ASN A 251 15.61 -34.34 12.07
C ASN A 251 14.59 -33.99 10.97
N ALA A 252 14.77 -32.84 10.33
CA ALA A 252 13.92 -32.29 9.28
C ALA A 252 14.78 -31.64 8.19
N GLN A 253 14.35 -31.73 6.95
CA GLN A 253 15.06 -31.10 5.83
C GLN A 253 15.08 -29.56 6.04
N LEU A 254 16.22 -28.95 5.73
CA LEU A 254 16.42 -27.50 5.82
C LEU A 254 16.37 -26.93 4.40
N LEU A 255 15.37 -26.05 4.12
CA LEU A 255 15.14 -25.44 2.81
C LEU A 255 15.33 -23.92 2.89
N PRO A 256 16.48 -23.40 2.42
CA PRO A 256 16.75 -21.95 2.45
C PRO A 256 16.12 -21.25 1.24
N TYR A 257 15.47 -20.10 1.52
CA TYR A 257 14.90 -19.20 0.52
C TYR A 257 15.56 -17.84 0.55
N ARG A 258 15.73 -17.23 -0.63
CA ARG A 258 16.29 -15.90 -0.81
C ARG A 258 15.35 -14.99 -1.58
N ARG A 259 15.53 -13.71 -1.42
CA ARG A 259 14.93 -12.68 -2.27
C ARG A 259 15.75 -12.49 -3.56
N ASN A 260 15.10 -11.97 -4.59
CA ASN A 260 15.77 -11.53 -5.82
C ASN A 260 16.80 -10.42 -5.55
N ALA A 261 17.81 -10.30 -6.41
CA ALA A 261 18.93 -9.40 -6.23
C ALA A 261 18.54 -7.90 -6.12
N ASP A 262 17.44 -7.50 -6.74
CA ASP A 262 16.98 -6.09 -6.73
C ASP A 262 16.25 -5.70 -5.43
N SER A 263 16.01 -6.62 -4.51
CA SER A 263 15.25 -6.33 -3.29
C SER A 263 16.13 -5.71 -2.21
N GLY A 264 15.56 -4.76 -1.44
CA GLY A 264 16.24 -4.19 -0.28
C GLY A 264 16.62 -5.24 0.77
N SER A 265 15.80 -6.29 0.97
CA SER A 265 16.15 -7.39 1.87
C SER A 265 17.37 -8.18 1.37
N HIS A 266 17.54 -8.34 0.05
CA HIS A 266 18.73 -8.98 -0.48
C HIS A 266 19.97 -8.10 -0.35
N ALA A 267 19.85 -6.80 -0.57
CA ALA A 267 20.93 -5.85 -0.37
C ALA A 267 21.42 -5.86 1.10
N LEU A 268 20.51 -5.97 2.07
CA LEU A 268 20.88 -6.15 3.48
C LEU A 268 21.59 -7.49 3.73
N MET A 269 21.12 -8.56 3.07
CA MET A 269 21.80 -9.87 3.13
C MET A 269 23.25 -9.76 2.61
N GLU A 270 23.45 -9.12 1.46
CA GLU A 270 24.77 -8.87 0.90
C GLU A 270 25.65 -8.05 1.85
N GLN A 271 25.11 -6.98 2.40
CA GLN A 271 25.86 -6.08 3.27
C GLN A 271 26.32 -6.75 4.58
N TYR A 272 25.43 -7.49 5.24
CA TYR A 272 25.70 -8.02 6.59
C TYR A 272 26.20 -9.46 6.61
N PHE A 273 25.86 -10.27 5.62
CA PHE A 273 26.19 -11.70 5.62
C PHE A 273 27.04 -12.14 4.43
N LEU A 274 27.01 -11.41 3.31
CA LEU A 274 27.79 -11.73 2.10
C LEU A 274 29.01 -10.83 1.89
N GLU A 275 29.52 -10.22 2.96
CA GLU A 275 30.71 -9.37 2.95
C GLU A 275 30.69 -8.29 1.85
N GLY A 276 29.56 -7.59 1.73
CA GLY A 276 29.36 -6.55 0.71
C GLY A 276 29.23 -7.09 -0.71
N GLY A 277 28.69 -8.31 -0.87
CA GLY A 277 28.50 -8.95 -2.16
C GLY A 277 29.73 -9.70 -2.69
N LYS A 278 30.80 -9.81 -1.91
CA LYS A 278 31.99 -10.60 -2.30
C LYS A 278 31.78 -12.10 -2.29
N LEU A 279 30.83 -12.56 -1.49
CA LEU A 279 30.43 -13.96 -1.42
C LEU A 279 29.14 -14.18 -2.19
N SER A 280 29.06 -15.28 -2.91
CA SER A 280 27.85 -15.64 -3.67
C SER A 280 27.02 -16.66 -2.90
N LEU A 281 25.68 -16.56 -3.04
CA LEU A 281 24.78 -17.55 -2.45
C LEU A 281 24.93 -18.91 -3.13
N SER A 282 24.78 -19.97 -2.33
CA SER A 282 24.75 -21.36 -2.81
C SER A 282 23.64 -21.56 -3.85
N PRO A 283 23.84 -22.37 -4.90
CA PRO A 283 22.83 -22.69 -5.91
C PRO A 283 21.62 -23.43 -5.32
N ASN A 284 21.74 -24.02 -4.13
CA ASN A 284 20.66 -24.75 -3.45
C ASN A 284 19.67 -23.81 -2.73
N VAL A 285 19.90 -22.49 -2.77
CA VAL A 285 19.03 -21.49 -2.15
C VAL A 285 17.93 -21.13 -3.13
N HIS A 286 16.66 -21.36 -2.76
CA HIS A 286 15.49 -21.08 -3.60
C HIS A 286 15.22 -19.58 -3.72
N ASN A 287 14.88 -19.10 -4.92
CA ASN A 287 14.63 -17.69 -5.16
C ASN A 287 13.13 -17.37 -5.13
N VAL A 288 12.75 -16.29 -4.46
CA VAL A 288 11.38 -15.75 -4.44
C VAL A 288 11.39 -14.26 -4.74
N LEU A 289 10.35 -13.78 -5.45
CA LEU A 289 10.33 -12.44 -6.02
C LEU A 289 9.79 -11.36 -5.08
N THR A 290 8.97 -11.73 -4.08
CA THR A 290 8.34 -10.77 -3.16
C THR A 290 8.42 -11.24 -1.71
N SER A 291 8.23 -10.34 -0.74
CA SER A 291 8.13 -10.72 0.68
C SER A 291 6.90 -11.58 0.95
N TYR A 292 5.79 -11.31 0.26
CA TYR A 292 4.60 -12.15 0.31
C TYR A 292 4.88 -13.57 -0.22
N ALA A 293 5.57 -13.69 -1.37
CA ALA A 293 5.99 -14.99 -1.91
C ALA A 293 6.96 -15.74 -0.98
N MET A 294 7.76 -15.03 -0.18
CA MET A 294 8.60 -15.63 0.85
C MET A 294 7.73 -16.29 1.93
N SER A 295 6.76 -15.57 2.47
CA SER A 295 5.84 -16.09 3.49
C SER A 295 5.02 -17.27 2.95
N SER A 296 4.45 -17.17 1.75
CA SER A 296 3.74 -18.25 1.07
C SER A 296 4.61 -19.50 0.89
N ALA A 297 5.84 -19.34 0.39
CA ALA A 297 6.73 -20.47 0.16
C ALA A 297 7.05 -21.25 1.45
N LEU A 298 7.24 -20.54 2.57
CA LEU A 298 7.45 -21.19 3.87
C LEU A 298 6.19 -21.95 4.33
N THR A 299 5.01 -21.37 4.11
CA THR A 299 3.73 -22.03 4.42
C THR A 299 3.51 -23.27 3.57
N ASP A 300 3.79 -23.18 2.28
CA ASP A 300 3.64 -24.31 1.33
C ASP A 300 4.55 -25.48 1.71
N VAL A 301 5.78 -25.20 2.13
CA VAL A 301 6.70 -26.24 2.64
C VAL A 301 6.12 -26.94 3.86
N ALA A 302 5.58 -26.18 4.81
CA ALA A 302 4.96 -26.76 6.02
C ALA A 302 3.75 -27.65 5.68
N GLN A 303 2.97 -27.28 4.67
CA GLN A 303 1.80 -28.06 4.24
C GLN A 303 2.15 -29.30 3.41
N ALA A 304 3.11 -29.16 2.49
CA ALA A 304 3.48 -30.22 1.56
C ALA A 304 4.25 -31.37 2.22
N LEU A 305 4.98 -31.09 3.29
CA LEU A 305 5.92 -32.03 3.92
C LEU A 305 5.52 -32.43 5.35
N ARG A 306 4.22 -32.55 5.59
CA ARG A 306 3.67 -33.17 6.83
C ARG A 306 3.99 -34.66 6.97
N THR A 307 4.73 -35.24 6.03
CA THR A 307 5.19 -36.63 6.04
C THR A 307 6.64 -36.72 6.51
N ASP A 308 7.02 -37.80 7.17
CA ASP A 308 8.38 -38.06 7.60
C ASP A 308 9.30 -38.38 6.39
N PRO A 309 10.48 -37.70 6.23
CA PRO A 309 11.00 -36.69 7.11
C PRO A 309 10.36 -35.33 6.91
N ALA A 310 10.01 -34.65 8.01
CA ALA A 310 9.54 -33.29 7.98
C ALA A 310 10.57 -32.34 7.33
N ALA A 311 10.09 -31.24 6.76
CA ALA A 311 10.96 -30.16 6.27
C ALA A 311 10.48 -28.83 6.83
N TYR A 312 11.44 -27.95 7.13
CA TYR A 312 11.18 -26.57 7.47
C TYR A 312 11.98 -25.65 6.57
N ALA A 313 11.32 -24.65 6.06
CA ALA A 313 11.95 -23.59 5.29
C ALA A 313 12.55 -22.53 6.21
N ILE A 314 13.55 -21.81 5.71
CA ILE A 314 14.05 -20.58 6.32
C ILE A 314 14.13 -19.49 5.26
N GLY A 315 13.61 -18.32 5.56
CA GLY A 315 13.67 -17.16 4.72
C GLY A 315 14.13 -15.93 5.50
N TYR A 316 14.24 -14.80 4.81
CA TYR A 316 14.58 -13.53 5.42
C TYR A 316 13.83 -12.38 4.77
N SER A 317 13.57 -11.34 5.55
CA SER A 317 13.02 -10.09 5.09
C SER A 317 13.44 -8.95 6.02
N VAL A 318 13.08 -7.72 5.69
CA VAL A 318 13.14 -6.62 6.65
C VAL A 318 11.98 -6.74 7.63
N PHE A 319 12.19 -6.30 8.86
CA PHE A 319 11.23 -6.45 9.96
C PHE A 319 9.84 -5.87 9.63
N TYR A 320 9.81 -4.75 8.92
CA TYR A 320 8.56 -4.13 8.47
C TYR A 320 7.64 -5.11 7.73
N TYR A 321 8.18 -5.87 6.77
CA TYR A 321 7.37 -6.84 6.02
C TYR A 321 6.99 -8.07 6.85
N TYR A 322 7.85 -8.46 7.79
CA TYR A 322 7.55 -9.58 8.68
C TYR A 322 6.32 -9.32 9.56
N VAL A 323 6.15 -8.08 10.06
CA VAL A 323 5.02 -7.75 10.94
C VAL A 323 3.74 -7.31 10.19
N ASN A 324 3.83 -7.03 8.88
CA ASN A 324 2.72 -6.53 8.07
C ASN A 324 2.33 -7.45 6.90
N SER A 325 2.84 -8.69 6.84
CA SER A 325 2.55 -9.68 5.79
C SER A 325 1.64 -10.83 6.25
#